data_497ae81f9fe4039a1f57091284a4d99f
#
_entry.id   497ae81f9fe4039a1f57091284a4d99f
#
_cell.length_a   1.000
_cell.length_b   1.000
_cell.length_c   1.000
_cell.angle_alpha   90.00
_cell.angle_beta   90.00
_cell.angle_gamma   90.00
#
_symmetry.space_group_name_H-M   'P 1'
#
loop_
_entity.id
_entity.type
_entity.pdbx_description
1 polymer ?
#
loop_
_entity_poly.entity_id
_entity_poly.type
_entity_poly.pdbx_seq_one_letter_code
_entity_poly.pdbx_strand_id
1 'polypeptide(L)'
;MEEAYFQTRVISPGQYESVLRLLTIFAQHLSIVSNQLLVARVNAEPPAIIRAKQFIHDHQGEEISLADVAHAINSSTFYFCKLFKKTTGLNFTDYLSRIRIEKAKSLLLNPNVRISEAAYEAGFQSLTHFNRVFKKVTGSSPTQYRGGLPKV
;
A
#
# COMPACT_ATOMS: atom_id res chain seq x y z
N MET A 1 -63.10 12.65 -11.09
CA MET A 1 -62.04 11.63 -11.28
C MET A 1 -61.83 11.24 -12.75
N GLU A 2 -62.82 11.32 -13.60
CA GLU A 2 -62.66 11.01 -15.05
C GLU A 2 -61.85 12.03 -15.83
N GLU A 3 -61.94 13.35 -15.54
CA GLU A 3 -61.13 14.37 -16.22
C GLU A 3 -59.61 14.25 -16.01
N ALA A 4 -59.16 13.77 -14.88
CA ALA A 4 -57.73 13.54 -14.61
C ALA A 4 -57.14 12.39 -15.42
N TYR A 5 -57.95 11.42 -15.81
CA TYR A 5 -57.52 10.25 -16.60
C TYR A 5 -57.20 10.64 -18.04
N PHE A 6 -57.95 11.58 -18.64
CA PHE A 6 -57.72 12.04 -20.00
C PHE A 6 -56.58 13.03 -20.15
N GLN A 7 -56.00 13.54 -19.03
CA GLN A 7 -54.81 14.40 -19.04
C GLN A 7 -53.48 13.62 -18.93
N THR A 8 -53.54 12.31 -18.70
CA THR A 8 -52.32 11.47 -18.69
C THR A 8 -51.79 11.36 -20.12
N ARG A 9 -50.56 11.86 -20.33
CA ARG A 9 -49.85 11.69 -21.62
C ARG A 9 -49.70 10.21 -21.91
N VAL A 10 -50.40 9.71 -22.93
CA VAL A 10 -50.25 8.34 -23.41
C VAL A 10 -48.91 8.25 -24.15
N ILE A 11 -48.02 7.43 -23.65
CA ILE A 11 -46.74 7.17 -24.29
C ILE A 11 -46.97 6.22 -25.45
N SER A 12 -46.46 6.51 -26.64
CA SER A 12 -46.59 5.60 -27.78
C SER A 12 -45.81 4.32 -27.53
N PRO A 13 -46.21 3.16 -28.14
CA PRO A 13 -45.52 1.90 -28.00
C PRO A 13 -44.01 2.01 -28.31
N GLY A 14 -43.61 2.76 -29.33
CA GLY A 14 -42.20 2.97 -29.69
C GLY A 14 -41.42 3.80 -28.64
N GLN A 15 -42.09 4.80 -28.00
CA GLN A 15 -41.48 5.52 -26.90
C GLN A 15 -41.31 4.65 -25.66
N TYR A 16 -42.29 3.77 -25.38
CA TYR A 16 -42.20 2.82 -24.28
C TYR A 16 -41.04 1.83 -24.47
N GLU A 17 -40.91 1.25 -25.68
CA GLU A 17 -39.73 0.37 -25.98
C GLU A 17 -38.40 1.11 -25.85
N SER A 18 -38.34 2.38 -26.28
CA SER A 18 -37.11 3.18 -26.16
C SER A 18 -36.73 3.45 -24.71
N VAL A 19 -37.72 3.72 -23.86
CA VAL A 19 -37.51 3.88 -22.41
C VAL A 19 -37.04 2.58 -21.77
N LEU A 20 -37.66 1.45 -22.13
CA LEU A 20 -37.23 0.15 -21.62
C LEU A 20 -35.78 -0.21 -22.02
N ARG A 21 -35.40 0.06 -23.26
CA ARG A 21 -34.02 -0.11 -23.74
C ARG A 21 -33.05 0.78 -22.95
N LEU A 22 -33.39 2.05 -22.74
CA LEU A 22 -32.56 2.97 -21.97
C LEU A 22 -32.39 2.50 -20.53
N LEU A 23 -33.46 2.07 -19.88
CA LEU A 23 -33.42 1.52 -18.52
C LEU A 23 -32.58 0.26 -18.44
N THR A 24 -32.68 -0.61 -19.44
CA THR A 24 -31.87 -1.85 -19.50
C THR A 24 -30.37 -1.52 -19.62
N ILE A 25 -30.01 -0.61 -20.52
CA ILE A 25 -28.60 -0.16 -20.67
C ILE A 25 -28.10 0.47 -19.38
N PHE A 26 -28.92 1.31 -18.75
CA PHE A 26 -28.56 1.96 -17.50
C PHE A 26 -28.37 0.96 -16.36
N ALA A 27 -29.27 -0.03 -16.23
CA ALA A 27 -29.17 -1.11 -15.24
C ALA A 27 -27.90 -1.96 -15.44
N GLN A 28 -27.58 -2.32 -16.70
CA GLN A 28 -26.35 -3.01 -17.04
C GLN A 28 -25.11 -2.20 -16.67
N HIS A 29 -25.10 -0.91 -17.00
CA HIS A 29 -23.99 -0.03 -16.69
C HIS A 29 -23.79 0.11 -15.17
N LEU A 30 -24.87 0.31 -14.41
CA LEU A 30 -24.81 0.34 -12.95
C LEU A 30 -24.27 -0.97 -12.35
N SER A 31 -24.68 -2.12 -12.90
CA SER A 31 -24.19 -3.42 -12.45
C SER A 31 -22.68 -3.55 -12.68
N ILE A 32 -22.18 -3.16 -13.85
CA ILE A 32 -20.74 -3.18 -14.15
C ILE A 32 -19.96 -2.27 -13.19
N VAL A 33 -20.40 -1.04 -13.02
CA VAL A 33 -19.74 -0.07 -12.12
C VAL A 33 -19.77 -0.55 -10.67
N SER A 34 -20.91 -1.09 -10.22
CA SER A 34 -21.05 -1.65 -8.87
C SER A 34 -20.09 -2.82 -8.65
N ASN A 35 -19.99 -3.74 -9.60
CA ASN A 35 -19.04 -4.86 -9.53
C ASN A 35 -17.58 -4.39 -9.53
N GLN A 36 -17.23 -3.39 -10.34
CA GLN A 36 -15.89 -2.81 -10.33
C GLN A 36 -15.54 -2.18 -8.96
N LEU A 37 -16.49 -1.46 -8.35
CA LEU A 37 -16.31 -0.88 -7.03
C LEU A 37 -16.19 -1.93 -5.93
N LEU A 38 -16.95 -3.02 -6.00
CA LEU A 38 -16.85 -4.15 -5.07
C LEU A 38 -15.49 -4.84 -5.18
N VAL A 39 -15.02 -5.14 -6.39
CA VAL A 39 -13.70 -5.74 -6.63
C VAL A 39 -12.58 -4.80 -6.15
N ALA A 40 -12.68 -3.50 -6.43
CA ALA A 40 -11.72 -2.52 -5.95
C ALA A 40 -11.68 -2.45 -4.42
N ARG A 41 -12.83 -2.53 -3.73
CA ARG A 41 -12.91 -2.56 -2.25
C ARG A 41 -12.31 -3.83 -1.66
N VAL A 42 -12.55 -4.98 -2.27
CA VAL A 42 -12.01 -6.27 -1.82
C VAL A 42 -10.49 -6.31 -1.95
N ASN A 43 -9.94 -5.68 -2.99
CA ASN A 43 -8.50 -5.62 -3.25
C ASN A 43 -7.81 -4.42 -2.59
N ALA A 44 -8.56 -3.47 -2.02
CA ALA A 44 -7.99 -2.32 -1.35
C ALA A 44 -7.27 -2.75 -0.07
N GLU A 45 -6.03 -2.28 0.07
CA GLU A 45 -5.28 -2.47 1.31
C GLU A 45 -6.01 -1.80 2.48
N PRO A 46 -6.15 -2.47 3.64
CA PRO A 46 -6.83 -1.90 4.80
C PRO A 46 -6.26 -0.52 5.17
N PRO A 47 -7.09 0.51 5.44
CA PRO A 47 -6.62 1.85 5.76
C PRO A 47 -5.65 1.89 6.96
N ALA A 48 -5.81 0.97 7.91
CA ALA A 48 -4.89 0.83 9.04
C ALA A 48 -3.48 0.44 8.59
N ILE A 49 -3.37 -0.43 7.58
CA ILE A 49 -2.07 -0.86 7.04
C ILE A 49 -1.42 0.25 6.23
N ILE A 50 -2.20 1.01 5.46
CA ILE A 50 -1.69 2.19 4.74
C ILE A 50 -1.09 3.20 5.73
N ARG A 51 -1.81 3.53 6.82
CA ARG A 51 -1.29 4.41 7.88
C ARG A 51 -0.05 3.84 8.56
N ALA A 52 -0.04 2.53 8.84
CA ALA A 52 1.12 1.87 9.44
C ALA A 52 2.36 1.96 8.55
N LYS A 53 2.21 1.70 7.24
CA LYS A 53 3.31 1.81 6.28
C LYS A 53 3.84 3.24 6.19
N GLN A 54 2.95 4.23 6.19
CA GLN A 54 3.33 5.64 6.20
C GLN A 54 4.12 5.98 7.46
N PHE A 55 3.62 5.61 8.64
CA PHE A 55 4.32 5.81 9.91
C PHE A 55 5.72 5.16 9.91
N ILE A 56 5.81 3.91 9.44
CA ILE A 56 7.11 3.21 9.33
C ILE A 56 8.05 3.94 8.38
N HIS A 57 7.55 4.42 7.26
CA HIS A 57 8.37 5.15 6.28
C HIS A 57 8.90 6.47 6.85
N ASP A 58 8.06 7.23 7.55
CA ASP A 58 8.42 8.54 8.09
C ASP A 58 9.43 8.41 9.25
N HIS A 59 9.35 7.32 10.04
CA HIS A 59 10.20 7.09 11.22
C HIS A 59 11.25 5.98 11.01
N GLN A 60 11.52 5.55 9.78
CA GLN A 60 12.41 4.42 9.50
C GLN A 60 13.84 4.58 10.01
N GLY A 61 14.32 5.84 10.14
CA GLY A 61 15.64 6.19 10.69
C GLY A 61 15.71 6.14 12.20
N GLU A 62 14.57 6.08 12.88
CA GLU A 62 14.45 6.09 14.33
C GLU A 62 14.32 4.67 14.90
N GLU A 63 14.43 4.56 16.22
CA GLU A 63 14.17 3.28 16.90
C GLU A 63 12.68 3.13 17.13
N ILE A 64 12.01 2.47 16.19
CA ILE A 64 10.57 2.18 16.25
C ILE A 64 10.31 0.72 16.56
N SER A 65 9.36 0.49 17.47
CA SER A 65 8.88 -0.83 17.84
C SER A 65 7.53 -1.17 17.20
N LEU A 66 7.18 -2.44 17.24
CA LEU A 66 5.84 -2.90 16.86
C LEU A 66 4.73 -2.21 17.66
N ALA A 67 5.00 -1.90 18.95
CA ALA A 67 4.05 -1.24 19.82
C ALA A 67 3.81 0.22 19.39
N ASP A 68 4.85 0.95 18.98
CA ASP A 68 4.73 2.33 18.53
C ASP A 68 3.85 2.43 17.29
N VAL A 69 4.05 1.54 16.32
CA VAL A 69 3.22 1.50 15.11
C VAL A 69 1.78 1.13 15.44
N ALA A 70 1.56 0.12 16.28
CA ALA A 70 0.21 -0.29 16.69
C ALA A 70 -0.52 0.86 17.39
N HIS A 71 0.15 1.59 18.29
CA HIS A 71 -0.38 2.77 18.96
C HIS A 71 -0.73 3.89 17.98
N ALA A 72 0.16 4.19 17.03
CA ALA A 72 -0.06 5.24 16.04
C ALA A 72 -1.29 5.01 15.15
N ILE A 73 -1.68 3.75 14.96
CA ILE A 73 -2.91 3.40 14.20
C ILE A 73 -4.11 3.07 15.08
N ASN A 74 -4.04 3.31 16.39
CA ASN A 74 -5.06 2.97 17.39
C ASN A 74 -5.46 1.49 17.35
N SER A 75 -4.47 0.58 17.34
CA SER A 75 -4.68 -0.86 17.28
C SER A 75 -3.91 -1.58 18.38
N SER A 76 -4.36 -2.79 18.74
CA SER A 76 -3.54 -3.66 19.58
C SER A 76 -2.36 -4.24 18.78
N THR A 77 -1.23 -4.47 19.45
CA THR A 77 -0.05 -5.08 18.83
C THR A 77 -0.34 -6.45 18.22
N PHE A 78 -1.17 -7.25 18.89
CA PHE A 78 -1.57 -8.56 18.39
C PHE A 78 -2.37 -8.48 17.08
N TYR A 79 -3.40 -7.64 17.05
CA TYR A 79 -4.24 -7.45 15.87
C TYR A 79 -3.42 -6.87 14.71
N PHE A 80 -2.62 -5.83 14.99
CA PHE A 80 -1.73 -5.23 13.99
C PHE A 80 -0.77 -6.24 13.40
N CYS A 81 -0.06 -7.02 14.22
CA CYS A 81 0.89 -8.03 13.76
C CYS A 81 0.24 -9.04 12.80
N LYS A 82 -0.94 -9.57 13.18
CA LYS A 82 -1.69 -10.52 12.37
C LYS A 82 -2.16 -9.91 11.03
N LEU A 83 -2.75 -8.72 11.10
CA LEU A 83 -3.27 -8.01 9.93
C LEU A 83 -2.12 -7.61 8.99
N PHE A 84 -1.04 -7.05 9.54
CA PHE A 84 0.14 -6.62 8.78
C PHE A 84 0.77 -7.78 8.01
N LYS A 85 1.01 -8.91 8.69
CA LYS A 85 1.56 -10.11 8.05
C LYS A 85 0.63 -10.68 6.98
N LYS A 86 -0.68 -10.69 7.24
CA LYS A 86 -1.69 -11.14 6.26
C LYS A 86 -1.67 -10.27 4.99
N THR A 87 -1.56 -8.95 5.16
CA THR A 87 -1.65 -7.99 4.05
C THR A 87 -0.34 -7.85 3.29
N THR A 88 0.80 -7.78 3.99
CA THR A 88 2.12 -7.53 3.37
C THR A 88 2.90 -8.81 3.05
N GLY A 89 2.50 -9.95 3.59
CA GLY A 89 3.26 -11.20 3.54
C GLY A 89 4.49 -11.24 4.45
N LEU A 90 4.83 -10.13 5.13
CA LEU A 90 6.02 -9.97 5.95
C LEU A 90 5.64 -9.66 7.39
N ASN A 91 6.50 -10.06 8.33
CA ASN A 91 6.41 -9.52 9.68
C ASN A 91 6.94 -8.07 9.71
N PHE A 92 6.61 -7.32 10.76
CA PHE A 92 7.01 -5.93 10.92
C PHE A 92 8.52 -5.73 10.85
N THR A 93 9.30 -6.56 11.54
CA THR A 93 10.75 -6.46 11.60
C THR A 93 11.42 -6.68 10.24
N ASP A 94 10.95 -7.67 9.47
CA ASP A 94 11.46 -7.92 8.13
C ASP A 94 11.06 -6.79 7.17
N TYR A 95 9.85 -6.24 7.31
CA TYR A 95 9.38 -5.10 6.51
C TYR A 95 10.21 -3.84 6.80
N LEU A 96 10.37 -3.46 8.07
CA LEU A 96 11.20 -2.33 8.48
C LEU A 96 12.64 -2.48 7.99
N SER A 97 13.20 -3.69 8.15
CA SER A 97 14.54 -3.99 7.67
C SER A 97 14.69 -3.77 6.16
N ARG A 98 13.71 -4.18 5.36
CA ARG A 98 13.74 -3.95 3.90
C ARG A 98 13.69 -2.47 3.55
N ILE A 99 12.81 -1.69 4.20
CA ILE A 99 12.73 -0.23 4.00
C ILE A 99 14.07 0.44 4.33
N ARG A 100 14.68 0.06 5.46
CA ARG A 100 16.01 0.57 5.85
C ARG A 100 17.10 0.20 4.86
N ILE A 101 17.04 -1.01 4.28
CA ILE A 101 18.00 -1.42 3.23
C ILE A 101 17.81 -0.58 1.96
N GLU A 102 16.57 -0.30 1.54
CA GLU A 102 16.35 0.57 0.37
C GLU A 102 16.90 1.99 0.61
N LYS A 103 16.70 2.55 1.80
CA LYS A 103 17.32 3.83 2.19
C LYS A 103 18.85 3.73 2.16
N ALA A 104 19.44 2.68 2.75
CA ALA A 104 20.89 2.48 2.71
C ALA A 104 21.43 2.37 1.28
N LYS A 105 20.74 1.65 0.39
CA LYS A 105 21.10 1.56 -1.03
C LYS A 105 21.16 2.95 -1.69
N SER A 106 20.17 3.79 -1.43
CA SER A 106 20.15 5.18 -1.95
C SER A 106 21.32 6.00 -1.42
N LEU A 107 21.66 5.88 -0.13
CA LEU A 107 22.82 6.55 0.46
C LEU A 107 24.15 6.06 -0.13
N LEU A 108 24.25 4.76 -0.41
CA LEU A 108 25.44 4.13 -1.01
C LEU A 108 25.71 4.52 -2.47
N LEU A 109 24.76 5.17 -3.16
CA LEU A 109 24.99 5.78 -4.48
C LEU A 109 26.03 6.92 -4.40
N ASN A 110 26.10 7.62 -3.26
CA ASN A 110 27.13 8.61 -3.03
C ASN A 110 28.44 7.92 -2.60
N PRO A 111 29.52 8.01 -3.42
CA PRO A 111 30.80 7.37 -3.11
C PRO A 111 31.47 7.91 -1.84
N ASN A 112 31.14 9.13 -1.44
CA ASN A 112 31.73 9.79 -0.27
C ASN A 112 31.12 9.33 1.07
N VAL A 113 29.93 8.73 1.05
CA VAL A 113 29.27 8.22 2.26
C VAL A 113 29.90 6.88 2.66
N ARG A 114 30.35 6.75 3.91
CA ARG A 114 30.89 5.48 4.41
C ARG A 114 29.77 4.46 4.58
N ILE A 115 30.10 3.17 4.43
CA ILE A 115 29.12 2.07 4.63
C ILE A 115 28.52 2.11 6.04
N SER A 116 29.35 2.42 7.05
CA SER A 116 28.88 2.58 8.43
C SER A 116 27.93 3.76 8.61
N GLU A 117 28.21 4.87 7.97
CA GLU A 117 27.33 6.06 8.00
C GLU A 117 25.98 5.73 7.36
N ALA A 118 26.00 5.14 6.16
CA ALA A 118 24.76 4.69 5.48
C ALA A 118 23.94 3.71 6.33
N ALA A 119 24.60 2.81 7.08
CA ALA A 119 23.92 1.88 7.97
C ALA A 119 23.21 2.60 9.11
N TYR A 120 23.90 3.50 9.81
CA TYR A 120 23.33 4.25 10.95
C TYR A 120 22.26 5.24 10.50
N GLU A 121 22.48 5.96 9.41
CA GLU A 121 21.51 6.90 8.84
C GLU A 121 20.25 6.21 8.32
N ALA A 122 20.39 4.96 7.87
CA ALA A 122 19.24 4.11 7.51
C ALA A 122 18.48 3.58 8.73
N GLY A 123 18.97 3.76 9.96
CA GLY A 123 18.32 3.39 11.21
C GLY A 123 18.78 2.05 11.80
N PHE A 124 19.88 1.46 11.32
CA PHE A 124 20.45 0.26 11.94
C PHE A 124 21.30 0.65 13.16
N GLN A 125 21.08 -0.02 14.29
CA GLN A 125 21.84 0.20 15.52
C GLN A 125 23.15 -0.63 15.59
N SER A 126 23.34 -1.56 14.66
CA SER A 126 24.50 -2.46 14.62
C SER A 126 24.94 -2.72 13.18
N LEU A 127 26.22 -2.47 12.92
CA LEU A 127 26.83 -2.72 11.62
C LEU A 127 26.83 -4.21 11.27
N THR A 128 27.01 -5.08 12.26
CA THR A 128 26.94 -6.54 12.08
C THR A 128 25.55 -6.98 11.63
N HIS A 129 24.52 -6.44 12.28
CA HIS A 129 23.12 -6.69 11.91
C HIS A 129 22.81 -6.14 10.51
N PHE A 130 23.25 -4.91 10.23
CA PHE A 130 23.12 -4.29 8.90
C PHE A 130 23.73 -5.17 7.81
N ASN A 131 24.99 -5.58 7.92
CA ASN A 131 25.68 -6.38 6.92
C ASN A 131 24.96 -7.70 6.63
N ARG A 132 24.49 -8.38 7.68
CA ARG A 132 23.73 -9.63 7.58
C ARG A 132 22.41 -9.42 6.83
N VAL A 133 21.64 -8.38 7.20
CA VAL A 133 20.36 -8.08 6.60
C VAL A 133 20.53 -7.59 5.16
N PHE A 134 21.52 -6.72 4.91
CA PHE A 134 21.83 -6.23 3.57
C PHE A 134 22.12 -7.39 2.62
N LYS A 135 23.01 -8.31 3.01
CA LYS A 135 23.32 -9.50 2.21
C LYS A 135 22.09 -10.41 2.01
N LYS A 136 21.25 -10.59 3.05
CA LYS A 136 20.01 -11.37 2.95
C LYS A 136 19.03 -10.77 1.94
N VAL A 137 18.91 -9.44 1.88
CA VAL A 137 17.92 -8.74 1.04
C VAL A 137 18.44 -8.53 -0.40
N THR A 138 19.73 -8.19 -0.56
CA THR A 138 20.31 -7.82 -1.87
C THR A 138 21.08 -8.94 -2.55
N GLY A 139 21.42 -10.01 -1.82
CA GLY A 139 22.26 -11.10 -2.30
C GLY A 139 23.77 -10.83 -2.23
N SER A 140 24.20 -9.58 -1.97
CA SER A 140 25.60 -9.17 -1.91
C SER A 140 25.91 -8.35 -0.66
N SER A 141 27.19 -8.26 -0.29
CA SER A 141 27.59 -7.37 0.81
C SER A 141 27.46 -5.90 0.39
N PRO A 142 27.34 -4.94 1.35
CA PRO A 142 27.29 -3.52 1.03
C PRO A 142 28.50 -3.04 0.21
N THR A 143 29.68 -3.58 0.48
CA THR A 143 30.92 -3.27 -0.26
C THR A 143 30.85 -3.77 -1.71
N GLN A 144 30.40 -5.02 -1.90
CA GLN A 144 30.21 -5.58 -3.24
C GLN A 144 29.13 -4.83 -4.02
N TYR A 145 28.02 -4.49 -3.36
CA TYR A 145 26.95 -3.73 -3.97
C TYR A 145 27.45 -2.37 -4.48
N ARG A 146 28.20 -1.62 -3.66
CA ARG A 146 28.81 -0.34 -4.07
C ARG A 146 29.81 -0.53 -5.24
N GLY A 147 30.64 -1.57 -5.18
CA GLY A 147 31.61 -1.83 -6.25
C GLY A 147 31.00 -2.21 -7.60
N GLY A 148 29.75 -2.69 -7.60
CA GLY A 148 28.98 -2.98 -8.82
C GLY A 148 28.16 -1.80 -9.37
N LEU A 149 28.13 -0.66 -8.66
CA LEU A 149 27.44 0.55 -9.16
C LEU A 149 28.27 1.20 -10.29
N PRO A 150 27.61 1.76 -11.32
CA PRO A 150 28.32 2.53 -12.34
C PRO A 150 29.03 3.71 -11.67
N LYS A 151 30.33 3.86 -11.96
CA LYS A 151 31.10 5.02 -11.51
C LYS A 151 30.64 6.22 -12.32
N VAL A 152 30.02 7.18 -11.66
CA VAL A 152 29.64 8.49 -12.26
C VAL A 152 30.89 9.38 -12.28
#